data_9d0858a9ce67a20d6d015a09cee681c5
#
_entry.id   9d0858a9ce67a20d6d015a09cee681c5
#
_cell.length_a   1.000
_cell.length_b   1.000
_cell.length_c   1.000
_cell.angle_alpha   90.00
_cell.angle_beta   90.00
_cell.angle_gamma   90.00
#
_symmetry.space_group_name_H-M   'P 1'
#
loop_
_entity.id
_entity.type
_entity.pdbx_description
1 polymer ?
#
loop_
_entity_poly.entity_id
_entity_poly.type
_entity_poly.pdbx_seq_one_letter_code
_entity_poly.pdbx_strand_id
1 'polypeptide(L)'
;RGLGDVYKRQPYCQTVRLFIYSFAAVYKIYKEVYHFMAKVELKQPIVDEIINNVKDAESVVLVNYSGLTVEQDTALRKELREAGVVYKVYKNTMMHRAFEGTQCEELIQHLHGTNAIAISATDATAPARILDKFAKKVPALELVAGIVEGNYNDQAGIQALAGIPSREELLGKLLGSIQSPITNFARVLNQIAEKNGSEAAAE
;
A
#
# COMPACT_ATOMS: atom_id res chain seq x y z
N ARG A 1 -26.30 -57.02 50.42
CA ARG A 1 -25.51 -56.70 49.21
C ARG A 1 -26.41 -55.78 48.36
N GLY A 2 -26.00 -54.52 48.30
CA GLY A 2 -26.83 -53.44 47.79
C GLY A 2 -26.97 -53.45 46.27
N LEU A 3 -28.15 -53.03 45.83
CA LEU A 3 -28.56 -52.85 44.42
C LEU A 3 -27.64 -51.92 43.58
N GLY A 4 -26.63 -51.29 44.21
CA GLY A 4 -25.70 -50.39 43.53
C GLY A 4 -24.67 -51.02 42.58
N ASP A 5 -24.37 -52.33 42.74
CA ASP A 5 -23.33 -52.99 41.95
C ASP A 5 -23.87 -53.59 40.63
N VAL A 6 -25.20 -53.69 40.46
CA VAL A 6 -25.83 -54.23 39.24
C VAL A 6 -25.80 -53.18 38.11
N TYR A 7 -25.88 -51.89 38.41
CA TYR A 7 -25.88 -50.83 37.41
C TYR A 7 -24.50 -50.49 36.79
N LYS A 8 -23.42 -50.89 37.48
CA LYS A 8 -22.05 -50.65 36.99
C LYS A 8 -21.58 -51.58 35.89
N ARG A 9 -22.31 -52.65 35.61
CA ARG A 9 -21.91 -53.68 34.65
C ARG A 9 -22.79 -53.77 33.37
N GLN A 10 -23.63 -52.77 33.10
CA GLN A 10 -24.40 -52.80 31.86
C GLN A 10 -23.56 -52.23 30.69
N PRO A 11 -23.33 -52.98 29.60
CA PRO A 11 -22.59 -52.53 28.44
C PRO A 11 -23.24 -51.33 27.73
N TYR A 12 -24.51 -51.08 27.96
CA TYR A 12 -25.27 -49.94 27.48
C TYR A 12 -24.74 -48.59 28.00
N CYS A 13 -24.15 -48.54 29.20
CA CYS A 13 -23.64 -47.30 29.79
C CYS A 13 -22.35 -46.83 29.12
N GLN A 14 -21.53 -47.73 28.58
CA GLN A 14 -20.31 -47.39 27.87
C GLN A 14 -20.59 -46.91 26.46
N THR A 15 -21.51 -47.49 25.76
CA THR A 15 -21.91 -47.06 24.40
C THR A 15 -22.60 -45.70 24.41
N VAL A 16 -23.48 -45.43 25.36
CA VAL A 16 -24.11 -44.11 25.53
C VAL A 16 -23.08 -43.05 25.90
N ARG A 17 -22.10 -43.38 26.75
CA ARG A 17 -21.02 -42.44 27.14
C ARG A 17 -20.09 -42.13 25.96
N LEU A 18 -19.76 -43.12 25.14
CA LEU A 18 -18.99 -42.92 23.90
C LEU A 18 -19.76 -42.08 22.89
N PHE A 19 -21.09 -42.29 22.77
CA PHE A 19 -21.95 -41.53 21.89
C PHE A 19 -22.07 -40.07 22.32
N ILE A 20 -22.19 -39.79 23.63
CA ILE A 20 -22.20 -38.41 24.17
C ILE A 20 -20.87 -37.71 23.97
N TYR A 21 -19.73 -38.40 24.15
CA TYR A 21 -18.41 -37.83 23.87
C TYR A 21 -18.20 -37.56 22.38
N SER A 22 -18.65 -38.44 21.50
CA SER A 22 -18.65 -38.23 20.06
C SER A 22 -19.50 -37.04 19.66
N PHE A 23 -20.70 -36.90 20.24
CA PHE A 23 -21.60 -35.76 19.94
C PHE A 23 -21.05 -34.44 20.47
N ALA A 24 -20.44 -34.45 21.66
CA ALA A 24 -19.80 -33.26 22.23
C ALA A 24 -18.55 -32.82 21.41
N ALA A 25 -17.78 -33.79 20.89
CA ALA A 25 -16.65 -33.51 20.04
C ALA A 25 -17.08 -32.91 18.67
N VAL A 26 -18.12 -33.50 18.07
CA VAL A 26 -18.72 -32.99 16.83
C VAL A 26 -19.30 -31.58 17.04
N TYR A 27 -19.99 -31.34 18.16
CA TYR A 27 -20.55 -30.03 18.49
C TYR A 27 -19.45 -28.97 18.72
N LYS A 28 -18.33 -29.36 19.33
CA LYS A 28 -17.19 -28.48 19.52
C LYS A 28 -16.54 -28.10 18.20
N ILE A 29 -16.35 -29.09 17.31
CA ILE A 29 -15.82 -28.85 15.95
C ILE A 29 -16.80 -27.97 15.16
N TYR A 30 -18.10 -28.26 15.25
CA TYR A 30 -19.14 -27.48 14.58
C TYR A 30 -19.13 -26.01 15.07
N LYS A 31 -19.03 -25.79 16.39
CA LYS A 31 -18.94 -24.44 16.97
C LYS A 31 -17.68 -23.70 16.56
N GLU A 32 -16.53 -24.38 16.45
CA GLU A 32 -15.28 -23.79 15.97
C GLU A 32 -15.36 -23.42 14.49
N VAL A 33 -15.95 -24.28 13.66
CA VAL A 33 -16.16 -24.03 12.24
C VAL A 33 -17.12 -22.85 12.02
N TYR A 34 -18.24 -22.78 12.74
CA TYR A 34 -19.15 -21.63 12.66
C TYR A 34 -18.51 -20.34 13.15
N HIS A 35 -17.72 -20.38 14.22
CA HIS A 35 -17.01 -19.20 14.70
C HIS A 35 -15.92 -18.73 13.72
N PHE A 36 -15.32 -19.67 12.99
CA PHE A 36 -14.37 -19.36 11.91
C PHE A 36 -15.07 -18.77 10.68
N MET A 37 -16.21 -19.31 10.26
CA MET A 37 -17.01 -18.79 9.14
C MET A 37 -17.54 -17.37 9.42
N ALA A 38 -18.11 -17.13 10.60
CA ALA A 38 -18.57 -15.79 10.98
C ALA A 38 -17.45 -14.73 10.95
N LYS A 39 -16.21 -15.09 11.31
CA LYS A 39 -15.06 -14.22 11.18
C LYS A 39 -14.61 -13.98 9.73
N VAL A 40 -14.87 -14.89 8.83
CA VAL A 40 -14.58 -14.74 7.39
C VAL A 40 -15.57 -13.77 6.76
N GLU A 41 -16.85 -13.91 7.00
CA GLU A 41 -17.90 -13.04 6.47
C GLU A 41 -17.69 -11.57 6.85
N LEU A 42 -17.26 -11.29 8.09
CA LEU A 42 -16.93 -9.93 8.53
C LEU A 42 -15.69 -9.34 7.86
N LYS A 43 -14.81 -10.16 7.31
CA LYS A 43 -13.55 -9.73 6.70
C LYS A 43 -13.62 -9.64 5.18
N GLN A 44 -14.56 -10.35 4.55
CA GLN A 44 -14.76 -10.31 3.11
C GLN A 44 -14.96 -8.89 2.57
N PRO A 45 -15.84 -8.04 3.15
CA PRO A 45 -16.05 -6.70 2.61
C PRO A 45 -14.77 -5.84 2.63
N ILE A 46 -13.87 -6.07 3.60
CA ILE A 46 -12.58 -5.35 3.64
C ILE A 46 -11.65 -5.86 2.53
N VAL A 47 -11.64 -7.15 2.26
CA VAL A 47 -10.85 -7.73 1.16
C VAL A 47 -11.39 -7.25 -0.18
N ASP A 48 -12.72 -7.20 -0.36
CA ASP A 48 -13.35 -6.70 -1.57
C ASP A 48 -13.06 -5.20 -1.78
N GLU A 49 -13.05 -4.41 -0.69
CA GLU A 49 -12.62 -3.00 -0.74
C GLU A 49 -11.17 -2.86 -1.23
N ILE A 50 -10.25 -3.68 -0.72
CA ILE A 50 -8.85 -3.67 -1.15
C ILE A 50 -8.74 -4.05 -2.63
N ILE A 51 -9.43 -5.10 -3.06
CA ILE A 51 -9.43 -5.56 -4.45
C ILE A 51 -9.93 -4.46 -5.40
N ASN A 52 -11.02 -3.78 -5.04
CA ASN A 52 -11.56 -2.69 -5.85
C ASN A 52 -10.57 -1.52 -5.94
N ASN A 53 -10.02 -1.09 -4.80
CA ASN A 53 -9.03 -0.02 -4.77
C ASN A 53 -7.76 -0.36 -5.59
N VAL A 54 -7.32 -1.63 -5.57
CA VAL A 54 -6.14 -2.09 -6.31
C VAL A 54 -6.42 -2.21 -7.81
N LYS A 55 -7.64 -2.60 -8.21
CA LYS A 55 -8.02 -2.68 -9.64
C LYS A 55 -8.06 -1.32 -10.31
N ASP A 56 -8.54 -0.30 -9.60
CA ASP A 56 -8.66 1.06 -10.11
C ASP A 56 -7.34 1.86 -9.96
N ALA A 57 -6.29 1.24 -9.39
CA ALA A 57 -5.04 1.90 -9.08
C ALA A 57 -4.05 1.84 -10.26
N GLU A 58 -3.45 2.97 -10.60
CA GLU A 58 -2.28 3.06 -11.49
C GLU A 58 -0.98 2.70 -10.75
N SER A 59 -0.94 2.95 -9.44
CA SER A 59 0.22 2.60 -8.62
C SER A 59 -0.16 2.16 -7.22
N VAL A 60 0.58 1.17 -6.73
CA VAL A 60 0.44 0.57 -5.40
C VAL A 60 1.81 0.47 -4.77
N VAL A 61 2.04 1.15 -3.66
CA VAL A 61 3.33 1.15 -2.95
C VAL A 61 3.16 0.63 -1.53
N LEU A 62 3.99 -0.34 -1.16
CA LEU A 62 4.09 -0.86 0.19
C LEU A 62 5.17 -0.13 0.99
N VAL A 63 4.82 0.24 2.20
CA VAL A 63 5.67 1.00 3.11
C VAL A 63 5.65 0.39 4.50
N ASN A 64 6.83 0.25 5.11
CA ASN A 64 6.95 -0.08 6.52
C ASN A 64 6.89 1.21 7.35
N TYR A 65 5.88 1.30 8.24
CA TYR A 65 5.65 2.47 9.09
C TYR A 65 6.10 2.28 10.54
N SER A 66 6.91 1.26 10.82
CA SER A 66 7.34 0.98 12.17
C SER A 66 8.25 2.10 12.71
N GLY A 67 7.96 2.58 13.94
CA GLY A 67 8.76 3.64 14.57
C GLY A 67 8.35 5.07 14.23
N LEU A 68 7.27 5.29 13.47
CA LEU A 68 6.71 6.62 13.23
C LEU A 68 6.02 7.17 14.48
N THR A 69 6.18 8.47 14.74
CA THR A 69 5.38 9.18 15.74
C THR A 69 4.00 9.53 15.18
N VAL A 70 3.02 9.74 16.07
CA VAL A 70 1.65 10.10 15.66
C VAL A 70 1.60 11.41 14.87
N GLU A 71 2.45 12.37 15.22
CA GLU A 71 2.55 13.65 14.52
C GLU A 71 3.05 13.46 13.09
N GLN A 72 4.09 12.63 12.91
CA GLN A 72 4.67 12.33 11.60
C GLN A 72 3.68 11.57 10.71
N ASP A 73 2.97 10.55 11.25
CA ASP A 73 1.94 9.83 10.51
C ASP A 73 0.77 10.73 10.10
N THR A 74 0.36 11.65 10.99
CA THR A 74 -0.69 12.63 10.67
C THR A 74 -0.27 13.58 9.55
N ALA A 75 0.98 14.08 9.58
CA ALA A 75 1.52 14.93 8.52
C ALA A 75 1.63 14.18 7.19
N LEU A 76 2.11 12.92 7.22
CA LEU A 76 2.19 12.05 6.04
C LEU A 76 0.81 11.84 5.42
N ARG A 77 -0.18 11.46 6.23
CA ARG A 77 -1.56 11.26 5.76
C ARG A 77 -2.16 12.53 5.15
N LYS A 78 -1.82 13.70 5.68
CA LYS A 78 -2.28 14.98 5.14
C LYS A 78 -1.70 15.22 3.75
N GLU A 79 -0.38 15.11 3.57
CA GLU A 79 0.28 15.30 2.27
C GLU A 79 -0.19 14.28 1.23
N LEU A 80 -0.37 13.01 1.61
CA LEU A 80 -0.88 11.97 0.71
C LEU A 80 -2.32 12.25 0.28
N ARG A 81 -3.17 12.71 1.20
CA ARG A 81 -4.57 13.06 0.89
C ARG A 81 -4.67 14.28 -0.02
N GLU A 82 -3.82 15.29 0.16
CA GLU A 82 -3.73 16.47 -0.71
C GLU A 82 -3.32 16.08 -2.14
N ALA A 83 -2.52 15.03 -2.30
CA ALA A 83 -2.13 14.47 -3.58
C ALA A 83 -3.11 13.44 -4.16
N GLY A 84 -4.26 13.20 -3.51
CA GLY A 84 -5.26 12.22 -3.97
C GLY A 84 -4.85 10.75 -3.77
N VAL A 85 -3.84 10.48 -2.94
CA VAL A 85 -3.37 9.13 -2.65
C VAL A 85 -4.12 8.55 -1.46
N VAL A 86 -4.65 7.35 -1.61
CA VAL A 86 -5.32 6.61 -0.54
C VAL A 86 -4.27 5.85 0.26
N TYR A 87 -4.04 6.28 1.50
CA TYR A 87 -3.11 5.61 2.42
C TYR A 87 -3.88 4.91 3.54
N LYS A 88 -3.77 3.59 3.59
CA LYS A 88 -4.45 2.75 4.58
C LYS A 88 -3.54 1.66 5.11
N VAL A 89 -3.76 1.30 6.36
CA VAL A 89 -3.10 0.18 7.02
C VAL A 89 -4.08 -0.98 7.10
N TYR A 90 -3.70 -2.09 6.50
CA TYR A 90 -4.48 -3.32 6.52
C TYR A 90 -3.68 -4.46 7.16
N LYS A 91 -4.36 -5.48 7.60
CA LYS A 91 -3.71 -6.68 8.09
C LYS A 91 -3.08 -7.45 6.94
N ASN A 92 -1.81 -7.89 7.07
CA ASN A 92 -1.06 -8.59 6.03
C ASN A 92 -1.83 -9.78 5.43
N THR A 93 -2.54 -10.57 6.27
CA THR A 93 -3.35 -11.70 5.80
C THR A 93 -4.55 -11.31 4.94
N MET A 94 -5.05 -10.06 5.04
CA MET A 94 -6.12 -9.56 4.18
C MET A 94 -5.54 -9.06 2.86
N MET A 95 -4.40 -8.36 2.93
CA MET A 95 -3.65 -7.94 1.73
C MET A 95 -3.21 -9.14 0.90
N HIS A 96 -2.69 -10.19 1.56
CA HIS A 96 -2.31 -11.43 0.88
C HIS A 96 -3.47 -12.01 0.04
N ARG A 97 -4.65 -12.15 0.65
CA ARG A 97 -5.84 -12.65 -0.05
C ARG A 97 -6.35 -11.72 -1.16
N ALA A 98 -6.17 -10.42 -0.98
CA ALA A 98 -6.58 -9.45 -1.98
C ALA A 98 -5.62 -9.39 -3.17
N PHE A 99 -4.34 -9.70 -2.97
CA PHE A 99 -3.33 -9.71 -4.02
C PHE A 99 -3.30 -11.01 -4.81
N GLU A 100 -3.79 -12.13 -4.23
CA GLU A 100 -3.97 -13.38 -4.95
C GLU A 100 -4.90 -13.18 -6.17
N GLY A 101 -4.41 -13.48 -7.36
CA GLY A 101 -5.15 -13.31 -8.62
C GLY A 101 -5.21 -11.87 -9.15
N THR A 102 -4.42 -10.94 -8.61
CA THR A 102 -4.27 -9.57 -9.13
C THR A 102 -2.85 -9.34 -9.64
N GLN A 103 -2.62 -8.21 -10.33
CA GLN A 103 -1.30 -7.82 -10.80
C GLN A 103 -0.27 -7.60 -9.66
N CYS A 104 -0.74 -7.66 -8.41
CA CYS A 104 0.06 -7.39 -7.22
C CYS A 104 0.60 -8.66 -6.53
N GLU A 105 0.60 -9.82 -7.19
CA GLU A 105 1.09 -11.09 -6.60
C GLU A 105 2.55 -11.00 -6.14
N GLU A 106 3.40 -10.29 -6.86
CA GLU A 106 4.81 -10.14 -6.52
C GLU A 106 5.04 -9.42 -5.19
N LEU A 107 4.10 -8.56 -4.76
CA LEU A 107 4.15 -7.87 -3.47
C LEU A 107 3.89 -8.79 -2.27
N ILE A 108 3.33 -9.98 -2.48
CA ILE A 108 3.02 -10.95 -1.42
C ILE A 108 4.28 -11.33 -0.65
N GLN A 109 5.42 -11.44 -1.34
CA GLN A 109 6.70 -11.79 -0.74
C GLN A 109 7.19 -10.76 0.28
N HIS A 110 6.75 -9.52 0.15
CA HIS A 110 7.15 -8.38 0.99
C HIS A 110 6.16 -8.05 2.11
N LEU A 111 5.08 -8.82 2.27
CA LEU A 111 4.08 -8.61 3.31
C LEU A 111 4.53 -9.12 4.70
N HIS A 112 5.73 -8.72 5.13
CA HIS A 112 6.27 -9.04 6.44
C HIS A 112 6.35 -7.80 7.33
N GLY A 113 6.01 -7.94 8.62
CA GLY A 113 6.05 -6.84 9.58
C GLY A 113 4.86 -5.88 9.51
N THR A 114 5.11 -4.61 9.78
CA THR A 114 4.10 -3.54 9.83
C THR A 114 4.02 -2.82 8.49
N ASN A 115 3.12 -3.25 7.63
CA ASN A 115 2.97 -2.69 6.30
C ASN A 115 1.73 -1.79 6.19
N ALA A 116 1.92 -0.66 5.52
CA ALA A 116 0.86 0.19 5.02
C ALA A 116 0.87 0.19 3.50
N ILE A 117 -0.28 0.43 2.91
CA ILE A 117 -0.45 0.52 1.46
C ILE A 117 -0.82 1.94 1.07
N ALA A 118 -0.12 2.48 0.07
CA ALA A 118 -0.43 3.74 -0.58
C ALA A 118 -0.87 3.45 -2.01
N ILE A 119 -2.08 3.87 -2.36
CA ILE A 119 -2.74 3.58 -3.63
C ILE A 119 -3.03 4.91 -4.32
N SER A 120 -2.65 5.05 -5.58
CA SER A 120 -3.02 6.19 -6.43
C SER A 120 -3.73 5.72 -7.69
N ALA A 121 -4.82 6.41 -8.03
CA ALA A 121 -5.62 6.18 -9.24
C ALA A 121 -5.39 7.25 -10.32
N THR A 122 -4.72 8.37 -9.99
CA THR A 122 -4.54 9.49 -10.92
C THR A 122 -3.11 9.66 -11.39
N ASP A 123 -2.17 9.66 -10.43
CA ASP A 123 -0.75 9.88 -10.68
C ASP A 123 0.06 8.66 -10.24
N ALA A 124 0.67 7.96 -11.20
CA ALA A 124 1.47 6.78 -10.93
C ALA A 124 2.69 7.05 -10.03
N THR A 125 3.27 8.25 -10.11
CA THR A 125 4.50 8.62 -9.38
C THR A 125 4.25 9.35 -8.06
N ALA A 126 3.02 9.84 -7.81
CA ALA A 126 2.71 10.65 -6.63
C ALA A 126 3.01 9.95 -5.30
N PRO A 127 2.59 8.69 -5.06
CA PRO A 127 2.87 8.02 -3.79
C PRO A 127 4.37 7.81 -3.57
N ALA A 128 5.11 7.38 -4.59
CA ALA A 128 6.55 7.17 -4.50
C ALA A 128 7.30 8.47 -4.15
N ARG A 129 6.95 9.57 -4.79
CA ARG A 129 7.56 10.89 -4.58
C ARG A 129 7.34 11.43 -3.18
N ILE A 130 6.11 11.34 -2.66
CA ILE A 130 5.77 11.84 -1.31
C ILE A 130 6.43 10.98 -0.25
N LEU A 131 6.32 9.66 -0.40
CA LEU A 131 6.90 8.71 0.55
C LEU A 131 8.43 8.81 0.60
N ASP A 132 9.13 8.99 -0.52
CA ASP A 132 10.58 9.20 -0.54
C ASP A 132 10.98 10.53 0.13
N LYS A 133 10.22 11.61 -0.10
CA LYS A 133 10.44 12.89 0.60
C LYS A 133 10.33 12.74 2.11
N PHE A 134 9.36 11.96 2.57
CA PHE A 134 9.18 11.66 3.99
C PHE A 134 10.25 10.72 4.52
N ALA A 135 10.63 9.68 3.79
CA ALA A 135 11.71 8.78 4.17
C ALA A 135 13.05 9.51 4.37
N LYS A 136 13.33 10.53 3.56
CA LYS A 136 14.49 11.39 3.75
C LYS A 136 14.43 12.26 5.00
N LYS A 137 13.23 12.65 5.45
CA LYS A 137 13.04 13.44 6.69
C LYS A 137 12.98 12.53 7.93
N VAL A 138 12.43 11.34 7.79
CA VAL A 138 12.15 10.39 8.88
C VAL A 138 12.71 9.03 8.51
N PRO A 139 13.89 8.66 9.05
CA PRO A 139 14.56 7.39 8.70
C PRO A 139 13.79 6.14 9.17
N ALA A 140 12.74 6.32 9.98
CA ALA A 140 11.87 5.22 10.43
C ALA A 140 10.89 4.72 9.33
N LEU A 141 10.67 5.52 8.27
CA LEU A 141 9.82 5.14 7.15
C LEU A 141 10.66 4.46 6.08
N GLU A 142 10.39 3.19 5.82
CA GLU A 142 11.10 2.43 4.79
C GLU A 142 10.14 2.07 3.65
N LEU A 143 10.56 2.38 2.42
CA LEU A 143 9.91 1.91 1.21
C LEU A 143 10.30 0.45 1.01
N VAL A 144 9.34 -0.43 0.81
CA VAL A 144 9.57 -1.87 0.68
C VAL A 144 9.59 -2.28 -0.78
N ALA A 145 8.46 -2.17 -1.44
CA ALA A 145 8.27 -2.51 -2.84
C ALA A 145 7.01 -1.82 -3.37
N GLY A 146 6.85 -1.77 -4.68
CA GLY A 146 5.63 -1.24 -5.28
C GLY A 146 5.43 -1.67 -6.72
N ILE A 147 4.20 -1.54 -7.18
CA ILE A 147 3.82 -1.77 -8.56
C ILE A 147 3.35 -0.45 -9.14
N VAL A 148 3.91 -0.08 -10.28
CA VAL A 148 3.57 1.15 -11.01
C VAL A 148 3.30 0.76 -12.45
N GLU A 149 2.10 1.08 -12.94
CA GLU A 149 1.64 0.72 -14.30
C GLU A 149 1.80 -0.78 -14.63
N GLY A 150 1.55 -1.64 -13.63
CA GLY A 150 1.68 -3.09 -13.78
C GLY A 150 3.11 -3.64 -13.72
N ASN A 151 4.13 -2.78 -13.55
CA ASN A 151 5.52 -3.20 -13.41
C ASN A 151 5.91 -3.26 -11.93
N TYR A 152 6.49 -4.37 -11.52
CA TYR A 152 7.06 -4.51 -10.19
C TYR A 152 8.34 -3.68 -10.07
N ASN A 153 8.46 -2.96 -8.97
CA ASN A 153 9.61 -2.15 -8.61
C ASN A 153 10.05 -2.46 -7.17
N ASP A 154 11.30 -2.81 -7.03
CA ASP A 154 11.95 -2.96 -5.74
C ASP A 154 12.26 -1.57 -5.12
N GLN A 155 12.75 -1.55 -3.90
CA GLN A 155 13.09 -0.33 -3.17
C GLN A 155 13.91 0.66 -4.00
N ALA A 156 14.94 0.18 -4.71
CA ALA A 156 15.77 1.01 -5.58
C ALA A 156 14.99 1.59 -6.77
N GLY A 157 14.08 0.79 -7.36
CA GLY A 157 13.20 1.20 -8.44
C GLY A 157 12.24 2.29 -7.99
N ILE A 158 11.63 2.16 -6.81
CA ILE A 158 10.73 3.18 -6.26
C ILE A 158 11.47 4.49 -5.98
N GLN A 159 12.69 4.44 -5.47
CA GLN A 159 13.51 5.64 -5.26
C GLN A 159 13.85 6.33 -6.58
N ALA A 160 14.13 5.58 -7.64
CA ALA A 160 14.34 6.14 -8.98
C ALA A 160 13.06 6.81 -9.51
N LEU A 161 11.90 6.15 -9.34
CA LEU A 161 10.58 6.70 -9.71
C LEU A 161 10.23 7.94 -8.90
N ALA A 162 10.61 8.01 -7.63
CA ALA A 162 10.40 9.20 -6.79
C ALA A 162 11.16 10.45 -7.30
N GLY A 163 12.23 10.25 -8.07
CA GLY A 163 12.95 11.33 -8.76
C GLY A 163 12.20 11.91 -9.96
N ILE A 164 11.17 11.24 -10.45
CA ILE A 164 10.39 11.67 -11.62
C ILE A 164 9.36 12.72 -11.16
N PRO A 165 9.36 13.93 -11.77
CA PRO A 165 8.36 14.95 -11.46
C PRO A 165 6.96 14.54 -11.94
N SER A 166 5.93 15.30 -11.51
CA SER A 166 4.55 15.04 -11.95
C SER A 166 4.39 15.20 -13.46
N ARG A 167 3.33 14.61 -14.00
CA ARG A 167 3.00 14.70 -15.42
C ARG A 167 2.93 16.14 -15.92
N GLU A 168 2.36 17.02 -15.12
CA GLU A 168 2.25 18.45 -15.45
C GLU A 168 3.59 19.16 -15.49
N GLU A 169 4.47 18.86 -14.52
CA GLU A 169 5.84 19.39 -14.50
C GLU A 169 6.69 18.87 -15.66
N LEU A 170 6.50 17.60 -16.07
CA LEU A 170 7.16 17.02 -17.24
C LEU A 170 6.73 17.71 -18.53
N LEU A 171 5.43 17.94 -18.69
CA LEU A 171 4.90 18.68 -19.83
C LEU A 171 5.42 20.14 -19.84
N GLY A 172 5.47 20.79 -18.69
CA GLY A 172 6.05 22.13 -18.54
C GLY A 172 7.53 22.16 -18.92
N LYS A 173 8.33 21.21 -18.46
CA LYS A 173 9.75 21.07 -18.83
C LYS A 173 9.92 20.80 -20.33
N LEU A 174 9.08 19.95 -20.92
CA LEU A 174 9.12 19.66 -22.34
C LEU A 174 8.80 20.92 -23.17
N LEU A 175 7.74 21.63 -22.85
CA LEU A 175 7.38 22.89 -23.53
C LEU A 175 8.48 23.94 -23.34
N GLY A 176 9.03 24.07 -22.14
CA GLY A 176 10.15 24.96 -21.85
C GLY A 176 11.42 24.63 -22.67
N SER A 177 11.72 23.33 -22.83
CA SER A 177 12.87 22.90 -23.63
C SER A 177 12.71 23.19 -25.12
N ILE A 178 11.47 23.08 -25.66
CA ILE A 178 11.16 23.43 -27.06
C ILE A 178 11.26 24.94 -27.29
N GLN A 179 10.85 25.75 -26.32
CA GLN A 179 10.93 27.22 -26.42
C GLN A 179 12.33 27.77 -26.10
N SER A 180 13.16 27.01 -25.38
CA SER A 180 14.49 27.45 -24.92
C SER A 180 15.41 27.99 -26.02
N PRO A 181 15.51 27.36 -27.21
CA PRO A 181 16.38 27.93 -28.29
C PRO A 181 15.96 29.32 -28.72
N ILE A 182 14.64 29.57 -28.84
CA ILE A 182 14.07 30.84 -29.28
C ILE A 182 14.30 31.92 -28.20
N THR A 183 14.00 31.58 -26.95
CA THR A 183 14.18 32.50 -25.83
C THR A 183 15.67 32.85 -25.57
N ASN A 184 16.55 31.86 -25.72
CA ASN A 184 17.99 32.09 -25.61
C ASN A 184 18.52 32.96 -26.73
N PHE A 185 18.04 32.75 -27.96
CA PHE A 185 18.43 33.64 -29.08
C PHE A 185 17.96 35.08 -28.86
N ALA A 186 16.71 35.28 -28.44
CA ALA A 186 16.21 36.63 -28.09
C ALA A 186 17.00 37.27 -26.95
N ARG A 187 17.39 36.50 -25.93
CA ARG A 187 18.22 36.96 -24.82
C ARG A 187 19.60 37.41 -25.29
N VAL A 188 20.25 36.64 -26.16
CA VAL A 188 21.54 36.98 -26.73
C VAL A 188 21.47 38.25 -27.56
N LEU A 189 20.43 38.41 -28.38
CA LEU A 189 20.22 39.65 -29.15
C LEU A 189 20.03 40.86 -28.23
N ASN A 190 19.26 40.73 -27.16
CA ASN A 190 19.10 41.82 -26.19
C ASN A 190 20.42 42.17 -25.48
N GLN A 191 21.23 41.18 -25.09
CA GLN A 191 22.54 41.39 -24.49
C GLN A 191 23.53 42.10 -25.44
N ILE A 192 23.48 41.78 -26.75
CA ILE A 192 24.28 42.45 -27.76
C ILE A 192 23.80 43.89 -27.93
N ALA A 193 22.50 44.13 -27.98
CA ALA A 193 21.94 45.47 -28.08
C ALA A 193 22.28 46.34 -26.86
N GLU A 194 22.21 45.78 -25.64
CA GLU A 194 22.63 46.49 -24.42
C GLU A 194 24.10 46.81 -24.39
N LYS A 195 24.99 45.91 -24.84
CA LYS A 195 26.42 46.17 -24.95
C LYS A 195 26.74 47.26 -25.96
N ASN A 196 26.15 47.15 -27.16
CA ASN A 196 26.37 48.17 -28.21
C ASN A 196 25.74 49.51 -27.82
N GLY A 197 24.61 49.52 -27.09
CA GLY A 197 24.02 50.76 -26.58
C GLY A 197 24.80 51.40 -25.45
N SER A 198 25.51 50.61 -24.63
CA SER A 198 26.40 51.14 -23.57
C SER A 198 27.71 51.69 -24.14
N GLU A 199 28.21 51.15 -25.24
CA GLU A 199 29.41 51.70 -25.93
C GLU A 199 29.09 53.00 -26.66
N ALA A 200 27.88 53.13 -27.24
CA ALA A 200 27.43 54.36 -27.90
C ALA A 200 27.09 55.51 -26.93
N ALA A 201 26.87 55.21 -25.64
CA ALA A 201 26.64 56.22 -24.60
C ALA A 201 27.94 56.64 -23.85
N ALA A 202 29.08 56.02 -24.18
CA ALA A 202 30.36 56.26 -23.56
C ALA A 202 31.31 57.05 -24.49
N GLU A 203 30.91 57.37 -25.73
CA GLU A 203 31.51 58.34 -26.60
C GLU A 203 30.79 59.74 -26.54
#